data_7fe73f5f4e2b2a2dd9e9471e7269b4b9
#
_entry.id   7fe73f5f4e2b2a2dd9e9471e7269b4b9
#
_cell.length_a   1.000
_cell.length_b   1.000
_cell.length_c   1.000
_cell.angle_alpha   90.00
_cell.angle_beta   90.00
_cell.angle_gamma   90.00
#
_symmetry.space_group_name_H-M   'P 1'
#
loop_
_entity.id
_entity.type
_entity.pdbx_description
1 polymer ?
#
loop_
_entity_poly.entity_id
_entity_poly.type
_entity_poly.pdbx_seq_one_letter_code
_entity_poly.pdbx_strand_id
1 'polypeptide(L)'
;MKTTLGIDLGTTKVAAVLLREDHTTSAVASMAHEAALSAEPGGAEQNVEKIFDCVAALLARLPAAELQNLSAIGVTGQMHSVLLGGPQGITPLITWQDHRCGEERLRRFHQRSGLTLREGFGGATLARLAEAGKLDDCTFAAPLADYLVARLTGSSRILSDPTHAASWGLYDAAAGEWNFAAAEALGIPRTLLPELRPCGSAAGNVSPEAAGRFGLKAGTPVIVAIGDNQASILSSGENPEEKLHLTLGTGAQLSLVTDNPPEQCSERIEARPFPGGRTLLVAAPLCGGAAFAWLADTVNTFRKELGEPELPRGKLLDRLDVLALAEFRRGEPELTINPNFLGERWNPALRGEVSGLTLTNATPGSLGAALALGIVRNLKEGFPPELLKGRREVSGTGNAVRLLKSIQHAIRREFRLPLTLPETREEAAVGAALLALRHCVAQF
;
A
#
# COMPACT_ATOMS: atom_id res chain seq x y z
N MET A 1 18.14 -5.76 -25.63
CA MET A 1 17.66 -4.90 -24.54
C MET A 1 16.81 -5.75 -23.64
N LYS A 2 17.12 -5.81 -22.34
CA LYS A 2 16.36 -6.60 -21.36
C LYS A 2 15.00 -5.94 -21.13
N THR A 3 13.95 -6.76 -21.06
CA THR A 3 12.60 -6.29 -20.69
C THR A 3 12.09 -7.16 -19.54
N THR A 4 11.50 -6.55 -18.54
CA THR A 4 10.91 -7.24 -17.37
C THR A 4 9.43 -6.93 -17.27
N LEU A 5 8.69 -7.86 -16.70
CA LEU A 5 7.27 -7.72 -16.39
C LEU A 5 7.08 -7.50 -14.89
N GLY A 6 6.35 -6.47 -14.53
CA GLY A 6 5.85 -6.26 -13.17
C GLY A 6 4.34 -6.49 -13.13
N ILE A 7 3.86 -7.27 -12.17
CA ILE A 7 2.44 -7.55 -11.95
C ILE A 7 2.08 -7.07 -10.54
N ASP A 8 1.04 -6.24 -10.45
CA ASP A 8 0.46 -5.78 -9.17
C ASP A 8 -0.94 -6.33 -8.98
N LEU A 9 -1.15 -7.02 -7.87
CA LEU A 9 -2.42 -7.61 -7.43
C LEU A 9 -3.08 -6.72 -6.37
N GLY A 10 -3.60 -5.57 -6.78
CA GLY A 10 -4.26 -4.63 -5.88
C GLY A 10 -5.63 -5.13 -5.37
N THR A 11 -6.22 -4.41 -4.42
CA THR A 11 -7.50 -4.78 -3.78
C THR A 11 -8.69 -4.75 -4.74
N THR A 12 -8.69 -3.88 -5.74
CA THR A 12 -9.83 -3.69 -6.67
C THR A 12 -9.48 -3.94 -8.13
N LYS A 13 -8.21 -3.88 -8.46
CA LYS A 13 -7.69 -4.02 -9.83
C LYS A 13 -6.39 -4.79 -9.84
N VAL A 14 -6.06 -5.38 -10.97
CA VAL A 14 -4.73 -5.86 -11.31
C VAL A 14 -4.08 -4.90 -12.30
N ALA A 15 -2.75 -4.77 -12.22
CA ALA A 15 -1.98 -3.99 -13.17
C ALA A 15 -0.75 -4.76 -13.65
N ALA A 16 -0.29 -4.46 -14.86
CA ALA A 16 0.91 -5.03 -15.43
C ALA A 16 1.69 -3.97 -16.21
N VAL A 17 3.02 -4.01 -16.07
CA VAL A 17 3.94 -3.08 -16.71
C VAL A 17 5.08 -3.84 -17.34
N LEU A 18 5.38 -3.53 -18.60
CA LEU A 18 6.60 -3.94 -19.28
C LEU A 18 7.63 -2.81 -19.16
N LEU A 19 8.75 -3.10 -18.49
CA LEU A 19 9.82 -2.16 -18.22
C LEU A 19 11.09 -2.59 -18.97
N ARG A 20 11.72 -1.67 -19.69
CA ARG A 20 12.98 -1.88 -20.39
C ARG A 20 14.18 -1.58 -19.49
N GLU A 21 15.35 -2.05 -19.91
CA GLU A 21 16.63 -1.86 -19.22
C GLU A 21 17.02 -0.38 -19.03
N ASP A 22 16.57 0.50 -19.91
CA ASP A 22 16.74 1.95 -19.80
C ASP A 22 15.73 2.63 -18.87
N HIS A 23 14.96 1.84 -18.11
CA HIS A 23 13.88 2.26 -17.21
C HIS A 23 12.67 2.90 -17.91
N THR A 24 12.59 2.82 -19.24
CA THR A 24 11.39 3.24 -19.97
C THR A 24 10.30 2.16 -19.91
N THR A 25 9.07 2.61 -19.76
CA THR A 25 7.89 1.73 -19.80
C THR A 25 7.46 1.52 -21.24
N SER A 26 7.47 0.29 -21.73
CA SER A 26 7.04 -0.02 -23.11
C SER A 26 5.53 -0.30 -23.21
N ALA A 27 4.92 -0.84 -22.17
CA ALA A 27 3.49 -1.03 -22.08
C ALA A 27 3.01 -0.98 -20.62
N VAL A 28 1.79 -0.47 -20.43
CA VAL A 28 1.07 -0.42 -19.15
C VAL A 28 -0.37 -0.84 -19.40
N ALA A 29 -0.88 -1.73 -18.58
CA ALA A 29 -2.29 -2.07 -18.58
C ALA A 29 -2.80 -2.27 -17.15
N SER A 30 -4.07 -1.95 -16.91
CA SER A 30 -4.75 -2.28 -15.67
C SER A 30 -6.21 -2.64 -15.91
N MET A 31 -6.79 -3.45 -15.01
CA MET A 31 -8.16 -3.94 -15.12
C MET A 31 -8.76 -4.20 -13.76
N ALA A 32 -10.00 -3.77 -13.53
CA ALA A 32 -10.76 -4.16 -12.34
C ALA A 32 -11.06 -5.66 -12.38
N HIS A 33 -10.86 -6.36 -11.26
CA HIS A 33 -11.06 -7.81 -11.20
C HIS A 33 -12.45 -8.22 -10.67
N GLU A 34 -13.17 -7.31 -10.01
CA GLU A 34 -14.52 -7.55 -9.47
C GLU A 34 -14.64 -8.87 -8.70
N ALA A 35 -13.59 -9.24 -7.97
CA ALA A 35 -13.47 -10.54 -7.31
C ALA A 35 -14.08 -10.59 -5.91
N ALA A 36 -14.66 -9.48 -5.43
CA ALA A 36 -15.30 -9.43 -4.11
C ALA A 36 -16.38 -10.50 -4.01
N LEU A 37 -16.40 -11.19 -2.87
CA LEU A 37 -17.40 -12.20 -2.51
C LEU A 37 -18.33 -11.63 -1.44
N SER A 38 -19.55 -12.16 -1.39
CA SER A 38 -20.44 -11.90 -0.26
C SER A 38 -19.88 -12.62 0.96
N ALA A 39 -19.67 -11.89 2.05
CA ALA A 39 -19.17 -12.39 3.31
C ALA A 39 -20.12 -12.00 4.45
N GLU A 40 -19.95 -12.63 5.60
CA GLU A 40 -20.63 -12.22 6.83
C GLU A 40 -20.26 -10.78 7.24
N PRO A 41 -21.06 -10.11 8.10
CA PRO A 41 -20.77 -8.74 8.52
C PRO A 41 -19.36 -8.58 9.05
N GLY A 42 -18.66 -7.55 8.57
CA GLY A 42 -17.24 -7.29 8.87
C GLY A 42 -16.26 -8.13 8.05
N GLY A 43 -16.72 -9.08 7.25
CA GLY A 43 -15.89 -9.89 6.37
C GLY A 43 -15.56 -9.18 5.07
N ALA A 44 -14.33 -9.40 4.56
CA ALA A 44 -13.90 -8.92 3.26
C ALA A 44 -13.10 -10.01 2.54
N GLU A 45 -13.77 -10.69 1.62
CA GLU A 45 -13.26 -11.87 0.93
C GLU A 45 -13.25 -11.69 -0.59
N GLN A 46 -12.31 -12.35 -1.25
CA GLN A 46 -12.15 -12.29 -2.71
C GLN A 46 -11.93 -13.67 -3.31
N ASN A 47 -12.42 -13.86 -4.54
CA ASN A 47 -12.17 -15.05 -5.34
C ASN A 47 -10.80 -14.95 -6.02
N VAL A 48 -9.86 -15.80 -5.58
CA VAL A 48 -8.47 -15.81 -6.07
C VAL A 48 -8.38 -16.19 -7.56
N GLU A 49 -9.14 -17.20 -7.98
CA GLU A 49 -9.10 -17.65 -9.38
C GLU A 49 -9.64 -16.55 -10.32
N LYS A 50 -10.69 -15.82 -9.92
CA LYS A 50 -11.18 -14.65 -10.68
C LYS A 50 -10.12 -13.55 -10.81
N ILE A 51 -9.31 -13.32 -9.76
CA ILE A 51 -8.18 -12.39 -9.85
C ILE A 51 -7.14 -12.91 -10.87
N PHE A 52 -6.79 -14.19 -10.83
CA PHE A 52 -5.80 -14.77 -11.74
C PHE A 52 -6.29 -14.85 -13.19
N ASP A 53 -7.57 -15.09 -13.41
CA ASP A 53 -8.17 -14.99 -14.75
C ASP A 53 -8.12 -13.55 -15.27
N CYS A 54 -8.31 -12.57 -14.39
CA CYS A 54 -8.14 -11.17 -14.73
C CYS A 54 -6.66 -10.85 -15.08
N VAL A 55 -5.68 -11.42 -14.36
CA VAL A 55 -4.26 -11.32 -14.73
C VAL A 55 -4.01 -11.89 -16.11
N ALA A 56 -4.50 -13.10 -16.41
CA ALA A 56 -4.34 -13.71 -17.72
C ALA A 56 -4.96 -12.87 -18.85
N ALA A 57 -6.17 -12.36 -18.63
CA ALA A 57 -6.85 -11.48 -19.59
C ALA A 57 -6.12 -10.14 -19.77
N LEU A 58 -5.50 -9.61 -18.69
CA LEU A 58 -4.71 -8.39 -18.74
C LEU A 58 -3.43 -8.60 -19.55
N LEU A 59 -2.68 -9.68 -19.28
CA LEU A 59 -1.44 -10.00 -20.00
C LEU A 59 -1.70 -10.21 -21.50
N ALA A 60 -2.83 -10.81 -21.88
CA ALA A 60 -3.21 -10.97 -23.28
C ALA A 60 -3.40 -9.63 -24.04
N ARG A 61 -3.50 -8.49 -23.33
CA ARG A 61 -3.56 -7.14 -23.93
C ARG A 61 -2.18 -6.52 -24.16
N LEU A 62 -1.13 -7.10 -23.60
CA LEU A 62 0.23 -6.62 -23.77
C LEU A 62 0.86 -7.17 -25.05
N PRO A 63 1.93 -6.53 -25.59
CA PRO A 63 2.59 -7.00 -26.80
C PRO A 63 3.14 -8.43 -26.63
N ALA A 64 2.56 -9.39 -27.33
CA ALA A 64 2.90 -10.80 -27.24
C ALA A 64 4.40 -11.08 -27.49
N ALA A 65 5.02 -10.37 -28.44
CA ALA A 65 6.43 -10.51 -28.74
C ALA A 65 7.34 -10.11 -27.56
N GLU A 66 6.94 -9.12 -26.77
CA GLU A 66 7.69 -8.72 -25.57
C GLU A 66 7.48 -9.74 -24.44
N LEU A 67 6.24 -10.26 -24.25
CA LEU A 67 5.95 -11.29 -23.26
C LEU A 67 6.72 -12.61 -23.51
N GLN A 68 7.00 -12.95 -24.76
CA GLN A 68 7.79 -14.13 -25.11
C GLN A 68 9.31 -13.91 -24.97
N ASN A 69 9.76 -12.69 -24.67
CA ASN A 69 11.18 -12.34 -24.58
C ASN A 69 11.53 -11.67 -23.23
N LEU A 70 10.76 -11.95 -22.19
CA LEU A 70 11.01 -11.40 -20.84
C LEU A 70 12.31 -11.93 -20.25
N SER A 71 13.07 -11.05 -19.61
CA SER A 71 14.27 -11.40 -18.86
C SER A 71 13.94 -11.90 -17.44
N ALA A 72 12.90 -11.36 -16.82
CA ALA A 72 12.36 -11.81 -15.53
C ALA A 72 10.97 -11.24 -15.28
N ILE A 73 10.28 -11.81 -14.30
CA ILE A 73 8.95 -11.39 -13.81
C ILE A 73 9.03 -11.06 -12.33
N GLY A 74 8.59 -9.86 -11.95
CA GLY A 74 8.35 -9.43 -10.58
C GLY A 74 6.87 -9.35 -10.27
N VAL A 75 6.50 -9.72 -9.06
CA VAL A 75 5.12 -9.70 -8.57
C VAL A 75 5.04 -8.87 -7.31
N THR A 76 4.00 -8.10 -7.19
CA THR A 76 3.62 -7.36 -5.97
C THR A 76 2.12 -7.44 -5.77
N GLY A 77 1.61 -7.00 -4.64
CA GLY A 77 0.18 -6.94 -4.43
C GLY A 77 -0.20 -6.51 -3.03
N GLN A 78 -1.52 -6.48 -2.79
CA GLN A 78 -2.09 -6.07 -1.53
C GLN A 78 -1.47 -6.82 -0.35
N MET A 79 -1.00 -6.06 0.62
CA MET A 79 -0.40 -6.57 1.84
C MET A 79 -1.48 -7.05 2.83
N HIS A 80 -1.05 -7.73 3.87
CA HIS A 80 -1.88 -8.22 4.99
C HIS A 80 -2.86 -9.35 4.64
N SER A 81 -3.16 -9.58 3.38
CA SER A 81 -4.13 -10.60 2.94
C SER A 81 -3.66 -12.03 3.21
N VAL A 82 -4.59 -12.94 3.43
CA VAL A 82 -4.34 -14.36 3.70
C VAL A 82 -5.30 -15.23 2.89
N LEU A 83 -4.76 -16.21 2.21
CA LEU A 83 -5.48 -17.41 1.76
C LEU A 83 -4.85 -18.65 2.39
N LEU A 84 -5.64 -19.69 2.53
CA LEU A 84 -5.20 -20.99 3.00
C LEU A 84 -5.30 -22.02 1.87
N GLY A 85 -4.39 -22.97 1.85
CA GLY A 85 -4.46 -24.10 0.94
C GLY A 85 -4.31 -25.43 1.65
N GLY A 86 -4.91 -26.46 1.09
CA GLY A 86 -4.91 -27.80 1.61
C GLY A 86 -5.44 -28.81 0.60
N PRO A 87 -5.70 -30.07 1.00
CA PRO A 87 -6.18 -31.13 0.11
C PRO A 87 -7.51 -30.84 -0.60
N GLN A 88 -8.30 -29.94 -0.03
CA GLN A 88 -9.61 -29.54 -0.58
C GLN A 88 -9.51 -28.32 -1.53
N GLY A 89 -8.29 -27.84 -1.83
CA GLY A 89 -8.03 -26.66 -2.63
C GLY A 89 -7.66 -25.43 -1.80
N ILE A 90 -8.00 -24.23 -2.31
CA ILE A 90 -7.71 -22.97 -1.65
C ILE A 90 -8.98 -22.30 -1.13
N THR A 91 -8.84 -21.57 -0.02
CA THR A 91 -9.93 -20.72 0.50
C THR A 91 -10.06 -19.43 -0.32
N PRO A 92 -11.17 -18.70 -0.18
CA PRO A 92 -11.20 -17.30 -0.54
C PRO A 92 -10.03 -16.53 0.12
N LEU A 93 -9.56 -15.47 -0.57
CA LEU A 93 -8.61 -14.53 0.00
C LEU A 93 -9.32 -13.66 1.03
N ILE A 94 -8.87 -13.66 2.27
CA ILE A 94 -9.29 -12.71 3.29
C ILE A 94 -8.38 -11.49 3.18
N THR A 95 -8.97 -10.30 2.94
CA THR A 95 -8.21 -9.09 2.66
C THR A 95 -7.93 -8.26 3.93
N TRP A 96 -7.10 -7.25 3.79
CA TRP A 96 -6.79 -6.28 4.85
C TRP A 96 -8.01 -5.47 5.33
N GLN A 97 -9.11 -5.51 4.60
CA GLN A 97 -10.39 -4.86 4.93
C GLN A 97 -11.29 -5.70 5.85
N ASP A 98 -10.82 -6.89 6.26
CA ASP A 98 -11.56 -7.78 7.16
C ASP A 98 -11.50 -7.28 8.60
N HIS A 99 -12.67 -7.03 9.20
CA HIS A 99 -12.83 -6.52 10.56
C HIS A 99 -13.48 -7.53 11.52
N ARG A 100 -13.48 -8.82 11.17
CA ARG A 100 -14.11 -9.88 11.99
C ARG A 100 -13.31 -10.25 13.24
N CYS A 101 -12.10 -9.71 13.41
CA CYS A 101 -11.29 -9.98 14.58
C CYS A 101 -11.86 -9.31 15.83
N GLY A 102 -12.13 -8.01 15.76
CA GLY A 102 -12.68 -7.20 16.87
C GLY A 102 -11.66 -6.89 17.96
N GLU A 103 -11.84 -5.77 18.64
CA GLU A 103 -10.88 -5.26 19.63
C GLU A 103 -10.64 -6.21 20.83
N GLU A 104 -11.71 -6.88 21.29
CA GLU A 104 -11.60 -7.79 22.44
C GLU A 104 -10.69 -8.99 22.11
N ARG A 105 -10.82 -9.55 20.90
CA ARG A 105 -10.00 -10.67 20.45
C ARG A 105 -8.56 -10.22 20.25
N LEU A 106 -8.33 -9.02 19.68
CA LEU A 106 -7.00 -8.44 19.53
C LEU A 106 -6.30 -8.24 20.89
N ARG A 107 -7.04 -7.80 21.93
CA ARG A 107 -6.49 -7.70 23.29
C ARG A 107 -6.08 -9.07 23.84
N ARG A 108 -6.89 -10.12 23.65
CA ARG A 108 -6.53 -11.49 24.05
C ARG A 108 -5.30 -12.00 23.29
N PHE A 109 -5.20 -11.70 22.00
CA PHE A 109 -4.02 -12.07 21.20
C PHE A 109 -2.75 -11.37 21.73
N HIS A 110 -2.85 -10.09 22.06
CA HIS A 110 -1.75 -9.37 22.69
C HIS A 110 -1.30 -10.02 24.01
N GLN A 111 -2.25 -10.35 24.88
CA GLN A 111 -1.94 -11.01 26.17
C GLN A 111 -1.25 -12.36 26.00
N ARG A 112 -1.58 -13.12 24.96
CA ARG A 112 -1.01 -14.45 24.67
C ARG A 112 0.36 -14.39 24.00
N SER A 113 0.55 -13.47 23.08
CA SER A 113 1.71 -13.44 22.18
C SER A 113 2.70 -12.29 22.46
N GLY A 114 2.28 -11.25 23.19
CA GLY A 114 3.02 -10.00 23.34
C GLY A 114 2.98 -9.10 22.09
N LEU A 115 2.39 -9.56 20.98
CA LEU A 115 2.35 -8.79 19.73
C LEU A 115 1.15 -7.85 19.68
N THR A 116 1.35 -6.65 19.16
CA THR A 116 0.26 -5.70 18.86
C THR A 116 -0.25 -5.95 17.45
N LEU A 117 -1.16 -6.92 17.30
CA LEU A 117 -1.86 -7.17 16.04
C LEU A 117 -2.99 -6.15 15.85
N ARG A 118 -3.36 -5.90 14.61
CA ARG A 118 -4.44 -4.96 14.23
C ARG A 118 -5.46 -5.66 13.35
N GLU A 119 -6.65 -5.06 13.23
CA GLU A 119 -7.65 -5.48 12.24
C GLU A 119 -7.03 -5.54 10.85
N GLY A 120 -7.40 -6.55 10.10
CA GLY A 120 -6.92 -6.78 8.74
C GLY A 120 -5.50 -7.34 8.65
N PHE A 121 -4.72 -7.45 9.75
CA PHE A 121 -3.41 -8.12 9.70
C PHE A 121 -3.56 -9.63 9.51
N GLY A 122 -2.73 -10.21 8.65
CA GLY A 122 -2.76 -11.65 8.36
C GLY A 122 -2.59 -12.52 9.61
N GLY A 123 -1.74 -12.11 10.55
CA GLY A 123 -1.56 -12.82 11.83
C GLY A 123 -2.82 -12.81 12.70
N ALA A 124 -3.56 -11.69 12.73
CA ALA A 124 -4.84 -11.61 13.42
C ALA A 124 -5.90 -12.50 12.75
N THR A 125 -5.92 -12.51 11.43
CA THR A 125 -6.80 -13.40 10.64
C THR A 125 -6.50 -14.87 10.92
N LEU A 126 -5.21 -15.28 10.87
CA LEU A 126 -4.79 -16.65 11.16
C LEU A 126 -5.12 -17.07 12.59
N ALA A 127 -4.85 -16.20 13.59
CA ALA A 127 -5.19 -16.47 14.99
C ALA A 127 -6.69 -16.67 15.20
N ARG A 128 -7.53 -15.87 14.53
CA ARG A 128 -8.99 -16.04 14.54
C ARG A 128 -9.42 -17.35 13.91
N LEU A 129 -8.80 -17.75 12.81
CA LEU A 129 -9.08 -19.02 12.13
C LEU A 129 -8.60 -20.21 12.96
N ALA A 130 -7.48 -20.09 13.69
CA ALA A 130 -7.00 -21.08 14.64
C ALA A 130 -8.01 -21.32 15.78
N GLU A 131 -8.53 -20.22 16.40
CA GLU A 131 -9.57 -20.33 17.43
C GLU A 131 -10.84 -21.00 16.92
N ALA A 132 -11.12 -20.94 15.62
CA ALA A 132 -12.27 -21.56 14.99
C ALA A 132 -12.01 -22.99 14.47
N GLY A 133 -10.81 -23.58 14.70
CA GLY A 133 -10.42 -24.90 14.20
C GLY A 133 -10.34 -24.98 12.67
N LYS A 134 -10.12 -23.87 11.99
CA LYS A 134 -10.11 -23.80 10.52
C LYS A 134 -8.72 -23.94 9.90
N LEU A 135 -7.71 -24.25 10.69
CA LEU A 135 -6.34 -24.45 10.22
C LEU A 135 -5.92 -25.93 10.12
N ASP A 136 -6.70 -26.86 10.70
CA ASP A 136 -6.29 -28.25 10.92
C ASP A 136 -6.00 -29.00 9.61
N ASP A 137 -6.78 -28.76 8.54
CA ASP A 137 -6.61 -29.42 7.23
C ASP A 137 -5.77 -28.57 6.26
N CYS A 138 -5.19 -27.45 6.71
CA CYS A 138 -4.40 -26.57 5.86
C CYS A 138 -2.95 -27.00 5.80
N THR A 139 -2.34 -26.90 4.62
CA THR A 139 -0.93 -27.23 4.38
C THR A 139 -0.06 -25.99 4.22
N PHE A 140 -0.65 -24.84 3.88
CA PHE A 140 0.03 -23.55 3.80
C PHE A 140 -0.95 -22.39 4.01
N ALA A 141 -0.40 -21.25 4.42
CA ALA A 141 -1.01 -19.94 4.31
C ALA A 141 -0.17 -19.06 3.37
N ALA A 142 -0.79 -18.15 2.61
CA ALA A 142 -0.06 -17.31 1.68
C ALA A 142 -0.70 -15.91 1.55
N PRO A 143 0.11 -14.85 1.39
CA PRO A 143 -0.30 -13.62 0.74
C PRO A 143 -0.63 -13.87 -0.74
N LEU A 144 -1.50 -13.04 -1.31
CA LEU A 144 -1.94 -13.22 -2.71
C LEU A 144 -0.80 -13.19 -3.72
N ALA A 145 0.14 -12.24 -3.57
CA ALA A 145 1.28 -12.10 -4.48
C ALA A 145 2.22 -13.31 -4.42
N ASP A 146 2.50 -13.82 -3.23
CA ASP A 146 3.34 -15.01 -3.02
C ASP A 146 2.68 -16.26 -3.60
N TYR A 147 1.36 -16.36 -3.48
CA TYR A 147 0.62 -17.46 -4.10
C TYR A 147 0.64 -17.38 -5.64
N LEU A 148 0.56 -16.18 -6.23
CA LEU A 148 0.75 -16.04 -7.69
C LEU A 148 2.16 -16.48 -8.11
N VAL A 149 3.21 -16.13 -7.36
CA VAL A 149 4.58 -16.60 -7.63
C VAL A 149 4.66 -18.14 -7.61
N ALA A 150 4.05 -18.79 -6.61
CA ALA A 150 3.98 -20.25 -6.56
C ALA A 150 3.23 -20.84 -7.78
N ARG A 151 2.11 -20.22 -8.19
CA ARG A 151 1.35 -20.66 -9.37
C ARG A 151 2.11 -20.44 -10.68
N LEU A 152 2.86 -19.33 -10.80
CA LEU A 152 3.72 -19.08 -11.97
C LEU A 152 4.85 -20.08 -12.10
N THR A 153 5.45 -20.49 -10.97
CA THR A 153 6.59 -21.41 -10.96
C THR A 153 6.18 -22.88 -10.91
N GLY A 154 4.91 -23.19 -10.64
CA GLY A 154 4.46 -24.57 -10.40
C GLY A 154 4.99 -25.15 -9.07
N SER A 155 5.45 -24.29 -8.15
CA SER A 155 5.98 -24.70 -6.85
C SER A 155 4.86 -25.07 -5.88
N SER A 156 5.03 -26.18 -5.17
CA SER A 156 4.17 -26.53 -4.02
C SER A 156 4.57 -25.78 -2.73
N ARG A 157 5.74 -25.13 -2.73
CA ARG A 157 6.25 -24.34 -1.59
C ARG A 157 5.91 -22.88 -1.80
N ILE A 158 5.39 -22.23 -0.77
CA ILE A 158 5.16 -20.79 -0.76
C ILE A 158 6.43 -20.11 -0.27
N LEU A 159 6.98 -19.20 -1.09
CA LEU A 159 8.05 -18.30 -0.71
C LEU A 159 7.43 -16.95 -0.42
N SER A 160 7.84 -16.31 0.66
CA SER A 160 7.44 -14.96 1.04
C SER A 160 8.67 -14.12 1.36
N ASP A 161 8.46 -12.81 1.51
CA ASP A 161 9.54 -11.92 1.87
C ASP A 161 9.26 -11.19 3.19
N PRO A 162 10.28 -10.54 3.79
CA PRO A 162 10.10 -9.78 5.02
C PRO A 162 9.00 -8.71 4.97
N THR A 163 8.69 -8.12 3.78
CA THR A 163 7.65 -7.07 3.68
C THR A 163 6.26 -7.64 3.88
N HIS A 164 5.97 -8.80 3.30
CA HIS A 164 4.72 -9.53 3.51
C HIS A 164 4.63 -10.12 4.92
N ALA A 165 5.71 -10.71 5.42
CA ALA A 165 5.76 -11.26 6.77
C ALA A 165 5.49 -10.19 7.84
N ALA A 166 6.11 -9.02 7.71
CA ALA A 166 5.86 -7.89 8.61
C ALA A 166 4.42 -7.39 8.52
N SER A 167 3.81 -7.42 7.33
CA SER A 167 2.41 -7.04 7.16
C SER A 167 1.44 -7.96 7.90
N TRP A 168 1.83 -9.20 8.16
CA TRP A 168 1.05 -10.11 8.99
C TRP A 168 1.19 -9.84 10.50
N GLY A 169 2.18 -9.02 10.89
CA GLY A 169 2.47 -8.72 12.30
C GLY A 169 3.14 -9.87 13.04
N LEU A 170 3.66 -10.87 12.33
CA LEU A 170 4.34 -12.06 12.86
C LEU A 170 5.84 -12.09 12.53
N TYR A 171 6.41 -11.02 11.99
CA TYR A 171 7.82 -10.93 11.65
C TYR A 171 8.63 -10.39 12.81
N ASP A 172 9.72 -11.07 13.15
CA ASP A 172 10.74 -10.59 14.09
C ASP A 172 11.86 -9.90 13.29
N ALA A 173 11.87 -8.59 13.32
CA ALA A 173 12.85 -7.80 12.58
C ALA A 173 14.29 -7.96 13.11
N ALA A 174 14.47 -8.30 14.39
CA ALA A 174 15.79 -8.52 14.98
C ALA A 174 16.37 -9.88 14.57
N ALA A 175 15.52 -10.90 14.51
CA ALA A 175 15.92 -12.24 14.06
C ALA A 175 15.93 -12.38 12.53
N GLY A 176 15.22 -11.52 11.80
CA GLY A 176 15.05 -11.63 10.35
C GLY A 176 14.16 -12.78 9.90
N GLU A 177 13.30 -13.28 10.80
CA GLU A 177 12.45 -14.46 10.56
C GLU A 177 11.05 -14.29 11.17
N TRP A 178 10.21 -15.32 11.00
CA TRP A 178 8.91 -15.36 11.68
C TRP A 178 9.10 -15.45 13.20
N ASN A 179 8.27 -14.72 13.95
CA ASN A 179 8.16 -14.90 15.40
C ASN A 179 7.37 -16.18 15.70
N PHE A 180 8.07 -17.32 15.60
CA PHE A 180 7.44 -18.62 15.78
C PHE A 180 6.85 -18.83 17.17
N ALA A 181 7.47 -18.26 18.21
CA ALA A 181 6.94 -18.36 19.57
C ALA A 181 5.59 -17.63 19.69
N ALA A 182 5.47 -16.47 19.11
CA ALA A 182 4.21 -15.72 19.10
C ALA A 182 3.16 -16.41 18.21
N ALA A 183 3.54 -16.95 17.06
CA ALA A 183 2.65 -17.72 16.18
C ALA A 183 2.07 -18.94 16.92
N GLU A 184 2.91 -19.71 17.60
CA GLU A 184 2.50 -20.87 18.40
C GLU A 184 1.57 -20.47 19.56
N ALA A 185 1.89 -19.38 20.28
CA ALA A 185 1.04 -18.84 21.32
C ALA A 185 -0.34 -18.43 20.80
N LEU A 186 -0.46 -18.07 19.53
CA LEU A 186 -1.72 -17.74 18.85
C LEU A 186 -2.43 -18.97 18.25
N GLY A 187 -1.83 -20.17 18.34
CA GLY A 187 -2.37 -21.40 17.75
C GLY A 187 -2.14 -21.51 16.25
N ILE A 188 -1.18 -20.77 15.70
CA ILE A 188 -0.84 -20.80 14.27
C ILE A 188 0.30 -21.83 14.08
N PRO A 189 0.05 -22.93 13.35
CA PRO A 189 1.09 -23.94 13.09
C PRO A 189 2.27 -23.34 12.29
N ARG A 190 3.48 -23.58 12.74
CA ARG A 190 4.71 -23.14 12.05
C ARG A 190 4.76 -23.60 10.59
N THR A 191 4.22 -24.80 10.31
CA THR A 191 4.20 -25.39 8.98
C THR A 191 3.34 -24.65 7.97
N LEU A 192 2.42 -23.81 8.42
CA LEU A 192 1.58 -22.97 7.54
C LEU A 192 2.29 -21.72 7.07
N LEU A 193 3.31 -21.24 7.83
CA LEU A 193 4.01 -20.00 7.50
C LEU A 193 4.96 -20.21 6.31
N PRO A 194 4.94 -19.31 5.30
CA PRO A 194 5.80 -19.39 4.13
C PRO A 194 7.30 -19.39 4.49
N GLU A 195 8.12 -19.96 3.63
CA GLU A 195 9.57 -19.82 3.71
C GLU A 195 9.99 -18.40 3.37
N LEU A 196 10.71 -17.72 4.27
CA LEU A 196 11.18 -16.35 4.01
C LEU A 196 12.42 -16.34 3.13
N ARG A 197 12.39 -15.50 2.12
CA ARG A 197 13.50 -15.18 1.22
C ARG A 197 13.56 -13.67 0.99
N PRO A 198 14.73 -13.09 0.75
CA PRO A 198 14.79 -11.68 0.34
C PRO A 198 13.96 -11.45 -0.92
N CYS A 199 13.14 -10.39 -0.96
CA CYS A 199 12.42 -10.01 -2.17
C CYS A 199 13.41 -9.74 -3.32
N GLY A 200 13.00 -10.05 -4.53
CA GLY A 200 13.88 -9.95 -5.70
C GLY A 200 14.87 -11.11 -5.85
N SER A 201 15.01 -12.03 -4.88
CA SER A 201 15.76 -13.27 -5.09
C SER A 201 15.00 -14.24 -6.03
N ALA A 202 15.69 -15.24 -6.60
CA ALA A 202 15.05 -16.21 -7.48
C ALA A 202 14.00 -17.04 -6.74
N ALA A 203 12.78 -17.10 -7.27
CA ALA A 203 11.70 -17.97 -6.79
C ALA A 203 11.57 -19.25 -7.64
N GLY A 204 11.98 -19.20 -8.89
CA GLY A 204 11.90 -20.29 -9.85
C GLY A 204 11.74 -19.76 -11.28
N ASN A 205 11.22 -20.59 -12.15
CA ASN A 205 10.96 -20.23 -13.54
C ASN A 205 9.50 -20.54 -13.88
N VAL A 206 8.93 -19.81 -14.83
CA VAL A 206 7.56 -20.04 -15.34
C VAL A 206 7.42 -21.50 -15.77
N SER A 207 6.47 -22.21 -15.18
CA SER A 207 6.15 -23.59 -15.52
C SER A 207 5.43 -23.68 -16.86
N PRO A 208 5.45 -24.87 -17.54
CA PRO A 208 4.68 -25.05 -18.78
C PRO A 208 3.18 -24.79 -18.62
N GLU A 209 2.59 -25.16 -17.47
CA GLU A 209 1.18 -24.90 -17.17
C GLU A 209 0.90 -23.40 -17.08
N ALA A 210 1.71 -22.67 -16.30
CA ALA A 210 1.58 -21.23 -16.16
C ALA A 210 1.84 -20.49 -17.48
N ALA A 211 2.79 -20.97 -18.28
CA ALA A 211 3.05 -20.44 -19.63
C ALA A 211 1.80 -20.49 -20.50
N GLY A 212 1.09 -21.63 -20.50
CA GLY A 212 -0.17 -21.79 -21.23
C GLY A 212 -1.29 -20.89 -20.71
N ARG A 213 -1.45 -20.80 -19.38
CA ARG A 213 -2.52 -20.00 -18.75
C ARG A 213 -2.33 -18.49 -18.95
N PHE A 214 -1.11 -18.01 -18.77
CA PHE A 214 -0.81 -16.57 -18.73
C PHE A 214 -0.21 -16.02 -20.03
N GLY A 215 -0.04 -16.83 -21.06
CA GLY A 215 0.55 -16.40 -22.31
C GLY A 215 2.03 -16.04 -22.21
N LEU A 216 2.75 -16.61 -21.25
CA LEU A 216 4.16 -16.33 -20.96
C LEU A 216 5.07 -17.41 -21.59
N LYS A 217 6.36 -17.14 -21.65
CA LYS A 217 7.35 -18.16 -22.08
C LYS A 217 7.74 -19.05 -20.90
N ALA A 218 7.61 -20.37 -21.05
CA ALA A 218 8.12 -21.33 -20.07
C ALA A 218 9.64 -21.13 -19.87
N GLY A 219 10.09 -21.25 -18.62
CA GLY A 219 11.48 -21.04 -18.25
C GLY A 219 11.86 -19.57 -17.99
N THR A 220 10.97 -18.60 -18.17
CA THR A 220 11.22 -17.22 -17.78
C THR A 220 11.42 -17.11 -16.26
N PRO A 221 12.50 -16.46 -15.76
CA PRO A 221 12.74 -16.30 -14.34
C PRO A 221 11.61 -15.54 -13.63
N VAL A 222 11.23 -16.01 -12.45
CA VAL A 222 10.28 -15.34 -11.53
C VAL A 222 11.01 -15.08 -10.23
N ILE A 223 10.88 -13.87 -9.71
CA ILE A 223 11.49 -13.48 -8.43
C ILE A 223 10.49 -13.56 -7.27
N VAL A 224 10.99 -13.66 -6.04
CA VAL A 224 10.19 -13.55 -4.83
C VAL A 224 9.47 -12.21 -4.79
N ALA A 225 8.19 -12.24 -4.47
CA ALA A 225 7.33 -11.06 -4.47
C ALA A 225 7.73 -10.03 -3.40
N ILE A 226 7.12 -8.86 -3.47
CA ILE A 226 7.31 -7.75 -2.55
C ILE A 226 5.96 -7.08 -2.26
N GLY A 227 5.77 -6.52 -1.07
CA GLY A 227 4.57 -5.74 -0.74
C GLY A 227 4.41 -4.50 -1.62
N ASP A 228 3.16 -4.15 -1.93
CA ASP A 228 2.79 -3.04 -2.84
C ASP A 228 3.33 -1.68 -2.38
N ASN A 229 3.33 -1.43 -1.09
CA ASN A 229 3.86 -0.19 -0.52
C ASN A 229 5.36 -0.01 -0.83
N GLN A 230 6.17 -1.05 -0.56
CA GLN A 230 7.60 -1.03 -0.82
C GLN A 230 7.89 -1.00 -2.33
N ALA A 231 7.13 -1.74 -3.12
CA ALA A 231 7.23 -1.70 -4.58
C ALA A 231 6.96 -0.30 -5.13
N SER A 232 5.89 0.37 -4.66
CA SER A 232 5.58 1.75 -5.06
C SER A 232 6.73 2.72 -4.76
N ILE A 233 7.42 2.54 -3.65
CA ILE A 233 8.59 3.37 -3.30
C ILE A 233 9.77 3.09 -4.23
N LEU A 234 10.02 1.82 -4.57
CA LEU A 234 11.06 1.45 -5.53
C LEU A 234 10.85 2.10 -6.91
N SER A 235 9.59 2.32 -7.31
CA SER A 235 9.25 2.97 -8.58
C SER A 235 9.73 4.42 -8.70
N SER A 236 10.04 5.06 -7.56
CA SER A 236 10.58 6.43 -7.56
C SER A 236 12.00 6.53 -8.14
N GLY A 237 12.59 5.40 -8.53
CA GLY A 237 13.89 5.30 -9.18
C GLY A 237 15.05 5.03 -8.23
N GLU A 238 16.21 5.57 -8.56
CA GLU A 238 17.42 5.43 -7.76
C GLU A 238 17.36 6.28 -6.48
N ASN A 239 18.10 5.85 -5.46
CA ASN A 239 18.27 6.55 -4.17
C ASN A 239 16.93 6.89 -3.47
N PRO A 240 16.05 5.90 -3.20
CA PRO A 240 14.81 6.14 -2.48
C PRO A 240 15.04 6.73 -1.07
N GLU A 241 16.24 6.54 -0.50
CA GLU A 241 16.68 7.12 0.77
C GLU A 241 16.88 8.64 0.71
N GLU A 242 17.08 9.23 -0.46
CA GLU A 242 17.18 10.69 -0.61
C GLU A 242 15.82 11.37 -0.76
N LYS A 243 14.72 10.60 -0.77
CA LYS A 243 13.38 11.08 -1.04
C LYS A 243 12.45 10.93 0.18
N LEU A 244 11.45 11.79 0.22
CA LEU A 244 10.24 11.58 1.00
C LEU A 244 9.16 11.06 0.04
N HIS A 245 8.50 9.97 0.41
CA HIS A 245 7.45 9.36 -0.40
C HIS A 245 6.09 9.69 0.21
N LEU A 246 5.33 10.54 -0.46
CA LEU A 246 4.06 11.05 0.04
C LEU A 246 2.92 10.52 -0.83
N THR A 247 2.02 9.74 -0.24
CA THR A 247 0.82 9.22 -0.90
C THR A 247 -0.42 9.85 -0.30
N LEU A 248 -1.26 10.46 -1.15
CA LEU A 248 -2.57 10.99 -0.75
C LEU A 248 -3.68 10.40 -1.63
N GLY A 249 -4.30 9.37 -1.09
CA GLY A 249 -5.58 8.84 -1.55
C GLY A 249 -6.72 9.29 -0.64
N THR A 250 -7.59 8.39 -0.23
CA THR A 250 -8.59 8.62 0.83
C THR A 250 -7.89 8.91 2.16
N GLY A 251 -6.94 8.07 2.55
CA GLY A 251 -6.00 8.33 3.64
C GLY A 251 -4.75 9.06 3.16
N ALA A 252 -3.82 9.26 4.09
CA ALA A 252 -2.54 9.89 3.84
C ALA A 252 -1.39 9.00 4.32
N GLN A 253 -0.25 9.07 3.66
CA GLN A 253 0.95 8.37 4.08
C GLN A 253 2.19 9.18 3.72
N LEU A 254 3.10 9.31 4.67
CA LEU A 254 4.46 9.79 4.44
C LEU A 254 5.42 8.67 4.80
N SER A 255 6.33 8.35 3.90
CA SER A 255 7.29 7.27 4.08
C SER A 255 8.69 7.75 3.75
N LEU A 256 9.67 7.21 4.44
CA LEU A 256 11.08 7.41 4.13
C LEU A 256 11.88 6.11 4.35
N VAL A 257 12.86 5.90 3.49
CA VAL A 257 13.80 4.77 3.61
C VAL A 257 15.01 5.21 4.41
N THR A 258 15.52 4.34 5.29
CA THR A 258 16.73 4.60 6.09
C THR A 258 17.49 3.31 6.38
N ASP A 259 18.83 3.42 6.41
CA ASP A 259 19.72 2.35 6.89
C ASP A 259 19.86 2.36 8.42
N ASN A 260 19.54 3.51 9.05
CA ASN A 260 19.68 3.71 10.48
C ASN A 260 18.33 4.11 11.10
N PRO A 261 17.42 3.14 11.31
CA PRO A 261 16.16 3.43 11.99
C PRO A 261 16.42 3.82 13.45
N PRO A 262 15.59 4.69 14.06
CA PRO A 262 15.68 4.95 15.48
C PRO A 262 15.40 3.68 16.29
N GLU A 263 16.05 3.52 17.44
CA GLU A 263 15.83 2.38 18.34
C GLU A 263 14.36 2.23 18.76
N GLN A 264 13.66 3.35 18.90
CA GLN A 264 12.23 3.40 19.20
C GLN A 264 11.55 4.42 18.28
N CYS A 265 10.53 3.95 17.59
CA CYS A 265 9.64 4.82 16.84
C CYS A 265 8.54 5.38 17.76
N SER A 266 8.08 6.60 17.47
CA SER A 266 6.86 7.12 18.10
C SER A 266 5.65 6.27 17.68
N GLU A 267 4.56 6.34 18.46
CA GLU A 267 3.31 5.65 18.14
C GLU A 267 2.72 6.03 16.74
N ARG A 268 3.19 7.14 16.17
CA ARG A 268 2.80 7.64 14.84
C ARG A 268 3.55 6.98 13.70
N ILE A 269 4.69 6.30 13.98
CA ILE A 269 5.58 5.72 12.97
C ILE A 269 5.57 4.20 13.08
N GLU A 270 5.36 3.54 11.97
CA GLU A 270 5.59 2.12 11.79
C GLU A 270 6.95 1.90 11.09
N ALA A 271 7.80 1.05 11.65
CA ALA A 271 9.01 0.57 10.99
C ALA A 271 8.69 -0.72 10.24
N ARG A 272 8.99 -0.76 8.95
CA ARG A 272 8.72 -1.90 8.07
C ARG A 272 9.99 -2.33 7.34
N PRO A 273 10.19 -3.61 7.05
CA PRO A 273 11.29 -4.04 6.20
C PRO A 273 11.25 -3.36 4.82
N PHE A 274 12.45 -3.10 4.28
CA PHE A 274 12.62 -2.60 2.92
C PHE A 274 13.77 -3.36 2.24
N PRO A 275 13.74 -3.54 0.90
CA PRO A 275 14.79 -4.25 0.16
C PRO A 275 16.21 -3.79 0.49
N GLY A 276 17.14 -4.74 0.53
CA GLY A 276 18.55 -4.47 0.85
C GLY A 276 18.86 -4.35 2.34
N GLY A 277 18.01 -4.92 3.22
CA GLY A 277 18.20 -4.87 4.68
C GLY A 277 17.89 -3.50 5.31
N ARG A 278 17.27 -2.60 4.54
CA ARG A 278 16.88 -1.25 4.98
C ARG A 278 15.54 -1.26 5.69
N THR A 279 15.22 -0.14 6.30
CA THR A 279 13.94 0.09 6.98
C THR A 279 13.15 1.16 6.27
N LEU A 280 11.86 0.92 6.08
CA LEU A 280 10.87 1.90 5.68
C LEU A 280 10.14 2.40 6.92
N LEU A 281 10.29 3.68 7.22
CA LEU A 281 9.52 4.35 8.27
C LEU A 281 8.28 4.98 7.65
N VAL A 282 7.11 4.72 8.25
CA VAL A 282 5.80 5.10 7.69
C VAL A 282 4.96 5.81 8.72
N ALA A 283 4.57 7.05 8.45
CA ALA A 283 3.47 7.73 9.14
C ALA A 283 2.22 7.67 8.25
N ALA A 284 1.13 7.11 8.77
CA ALA A 284 -0.08 6.87 7.98
C ALA A 284 -1.34 7.37 8.70
N PRO A 285 -1.58 8.70 8.73
CA PRO A 285 -2.81 9.29 9.22
C PRO A 285 -4.03 8.73 8.49
N LEU A 286 -5.14 8.57 9.22
CA LEU A 286 -6.38 8.02 8.66
C LEU A 286 -7.06 8.96 7.67
N CYS A 287 -6.85 10.26 7.82
CA CYS A 287 -7.52 11.29 7.02
C CYS A 287 -6.53 11.99 6.07
N GLY A 288 -6.74 11.83 4.78
CA GLY A 288 -5.97 12.47 3.72
C GLY A 288 -6.91 13.21 2.76
N GLY A 289 -7.03 12.75 1.52
CA GLY A 289 -7.97 13.28 0.53
C GLY A 289 -9.44 13.22 0.96
N ALA A 290 -9.79 12.32 1.90
CA ALA A 290 -11.12 12.29 2.53
C ALA A 290 -11.48 13.61 3.21
N ALA A 291 -10.50 14.37 3.73
CA ALA A 291 -10.76 15.67 4.34
C ALA A 291 -11.23 16.71 3.32
N PHE A 292 -10.68 16.73 2.11
CA PHE A 292 -11.19 17.59 1.02
C PHE A 292 -12.58 17.16 0.58
N ALA A 293 -12.83 15.86 0.52
CA ALA A 293 -14.14 15.33 0.23
C ALA A 293 -15.19 15.78 1.28
N TRP A 294 -14.81 15.69 2.57
CA TRP A 294 -15.63 16.20 3.68
C TRP A 294 -15.95 17.70 3.52
N LEU A 295 -14.96 18.52 3.16
CA LEU A 295 -15.19 19.96 2.96
C LEU A 295 -16.19 20.22 1.82
N ALA A 296 -16.07 19.51 0.69
CA ALA A 296 -17.01 19.61 -0.42
C ALA A 296 -18.43 19.16 -0.02
N ASP A 297 -18.54 18.05 0.71
CA ASP A 297 -19.81 17.53 1.20
C ASP A 297 -20.45 18.48 2.23
N THR A 298 -19.65 19.11 3.09
CA THR A 298 -20.11 20.12 4.06
C THR A 298 -20.69 21.35 3.32
N VAL A 299 -20.03 21.82 2.26
CA VAL A 299 -20.56 22.90 1.43
C VAL A 299 -21.89 22.51 0.79
N ASN A 300 -22.03 21.30 0.28
CA ASN A 300 -23.30 20.80 -0.29
C ASN A 300 -24.38 20.67 0.79
N THR A 301 -24.04 20.22 1.98
CA THR A 301 -24.98 20.13 3.11
C THR A 301 -25.54 21.51 3.44
N PHE A 302 -24.68 22.55 3.57
CA PHE A 302 -25.15 23.92 3.80
C PHE A 302 -26.05 24.42 2.68
N ARG A 303 -25.68 24.20 1.43
CA ARG A 303 -26.52 24.58 0.28
C ARG A 303 -27.90 23.96 0.36
N LYS A 304 -27.95 22.65 0.60
CA LYS A 304 -29.20 21.89 0.71
C LYS A 304 -30.09 22.39 1.84
N GLU A 305 -29.51 22.63 3.03
CA GLU A 305 -30.25 23.13 4.19
C GLU A 305 -30.78 24.57 3.98
N LEU A 306 -30.09 25.34 3.14
CA LEU A 306 -30.53 26.69 2.73
C LEU A 306 -31.48 26.71 1.53
N GLY A 307 -31.87 25.51 1.04
CA GLY A 307 -32.80 25.40 -0.10
C GLY A 307 -32.16 25.55 -1.48
N GLU A 308 -30.85 25.54 -1.55
CA GLU A 308 -30.06 25.60 -2.78
C GLU A 308 -29.76 24.22 -3.36
N PRO A 309 -29.68 24.05 -4.69
CA PRO A 309 -29.33 22.78 -5.30
C PRO A 309 -27.89 22.36 -5.00
N GLU A 310 -27.67 21.05 -4.83
CA GLU A 310 -26.32 20.48 -4.69
C GLU A 310 -25.51 20.64 -5.99
N LEU A 311 -24.20 20.82 -5.84
CA LEU A 311 -23.26 20.85 -6.96
C LEU A 311 -22.55 19.50 -7.10
N PRO A 312 -22.20 19.05 -8.31
CA PRO A 312 -21.38 17.88 -8.50
C PRO A 312 -20.08 17.98 -7.68
N ARG A 313 -19.77 16.92 -6.91
CA ARG A 313 -18.63 16.90 -5.98
C ARG A 313 -17.30 17.26 -6.65
N GLY A 314 -17.03 16.73 -7.86
CA GLY A 314 -15.82 17.06 -8.63
C GLY A 314 -15.72 18.56 -8.91
N LYS A 315 -16.83 19.18 -9.33
CA LYS A 315 -16.88 20.63 -9.58
C LYS A 315 -16.62 21.47 -8.32
N LEU A 316 -17.09 20.98 -7.16
CA LEU A 316 -16.81 21.64 -5.88
C LEU A 316 -15.35 21.50 -5.49
N LEU A 317 -14.77 20.31 -5.63
CA LEU A 317 -13.35 20.08 -5.36
C LEU A 317 -12.46 21.00 -6.21
N ASP A 318 -12.70 21.08 -7.51
CA ASP A 318 -11.98 21.98 -8.40
C ASP A 318 -12.10 23.45 -7.96
N ARG A 319 -13.30 23.86 -7.55
CA ARG A 319 -13.55 25.23 -7.11
C ARG A 319 -12.87 25.54 -5.78
N LEU A 320 -12.93 24.62 -4.83
CA LEU A 320 -12.24 24.73 -3.53
C LEU A 320 -10.73 24.81 -3.70
N ASP A 321 -10.16 24.00 -4.59
CA ASP A 321 -8.73 24.03 -4.89
C ASP A 321 -8.28 25.39 -5.45
N VAL A 322 -9.05 25.96 -6.41
CA VAL A 322 -8.78 27.29 -6.96
C VAL A 322 -8.87 28.38 -5.90
N LEU A 323 -9.86 28.34 -5.02
CA LEU A 323 -10.04 29.30 -3.93
C LEU A 323 -8.93 29.18 -2.88
N ALA A 324 -8.53 27.97 -2.53
CA ALA A 324 -7.41 27.72 -1.62
C ALA A 324 -6.08 28.26 -2.19
N LEU A 325 -5.83 28.07 -3.49
CA LEU A 325 -4.65 28.66 -4.15
C LEU A 325 -4.69 30.20 -4.16
N ALA A 326 -5.87 30.79 -4.32
CA ALA A 326 -6.01 32.25 -4.23
C ALA A 326 -5.70 32.77 -2.83
N GLU A 327 -6.08 32.01 -1.79
CA GLU A 327 -5.76 32.33 -0.40
C GLU A 327 -4.25 32.27 -0.15
N PHE A 328 -3.56 31.22 -0.60
CA PHE A 328 -2.10 31.12 -0.49
C PHE A 328 -1.35 32.28 -1.14
N ARG A 329 -1.90 32.89 -2.20
CA ARG A 329 -1.31 34.08 -2.85
C ARG A 329 -1.45 35.35 -1.98
N ARG A 330 -2.42 35.41 -1.08
CA ARG A 330 -2.62 36.53 -0.14
C ARG A 330 -1.70 36.43 1.08
N GLY A 331 -1.23 35.22 1.40
CA GLY A 331 -0.36 34.95 2.54
C GLY A 331 -0.61 33.60 3.16
N GLU A 332 -0.20 33.47 4.42
CA GLU A 332 -0.51 32.28 5.20
C GLU A 332 -1.95 32.34 5.70
N PRO A 333 -2.73 31.25 5.57
CA PRO A 333 -4.06 31.21 6.16
C PRO A 333 -3.97 31.46 7.69
N GLU A 334 -4.82 32.36 8.18
CA GLU A 334 -4.96 32.58 9.63
C GLU A 334 -5.61 31.40 10.35
N LEU A 335 -6.44 30.65 9.59
CA LEU A 335 -7.06 29.43 10.08
C LEU A 335 -6.04 28.29 10.14
N THR A 336 -6.17 27.47 11.18
CA THR A 336 -5.50 26.17 11.29
C THR A 336 -6.54 25.07 11.38
N ILE A 337 -6.38 24.02 10.57
CA ILE A 337 -7.22 22.82 10.62
C ILE A 337 -6.35 21.63 10.95
N ASN A 338 -6.70 20.94 12.05
CA ASN A 338 -6.18 19.63 12.35
C ASN A 338 -7.14 18.57 11.78
N PRO A 339 -6.74 17.77 10.77
CA PRO A 339 -7.66 16.92 10.02
C PRO A 339 -7.94 15.55 10.66
N ASN A 340 -7.85 15.41 11.98
CA ASN A 340 -8.08 14.14 12.69
C ASN A 340 -9.59 13.75 12.75
N PHE A 341 -10.33 13.94 11.64
CA PHE A 341 -11.79 13.71 11.60
C PHE A 341 -12.20 12.27 11.89
N LEU A 342 -11.33 11.31 11.59
CA LEU A 342 -11.55 9.87 11.81
C LEU A 342 -10.86 9.33 13.08
N GLY A 343 -10.25 10.21 13.88
CA GLY A 343 -9.28 9.82 14.89
C GLY A 343 -7.95 9.38 14.24
N GLU A 344 -7.09 8.77 15.04
CA GLU A 344 -5.84 8.17 14.55
C GLU A 344 -5.67 6.77 15.12
N ARG A 345 -4.87 5.91 14.43
CA ARG A 345 -4.62 4.53 14.88
C ARG A 345 -4.02 4.43 16.28
N TRP A 346 -3.20 5.41 16.64
CA TRP A 346 -2.56 5.53 17.96
C TRP A 346 -3.46 6.22 18.99
N ASN A 347 -4.43 7.02 18.55
CA ASN A 347 -5.43 7.66 19.42
C ASN A 347 -6.77 7.83 18.70
N PRO A 348 -7.67 6.84 18.79
CA PRO A 348 -8.99 6.90 18.14
C PRO A 348 -9.93 7.99 18.69
N ALA A 349 -9.61 8.57 19.86
CA ALA A 349 -10.41 9.64 20.47
C ALA A 349 -10.17 11.02 19.84
N LEU A 350 -9.12 11.20 19.06
CA LEU A 350 -8.86 12.47 18.38
C LEU A 350 -10.01 12.85 17.45
N ARG A 351 -10.24 14.16 17.32
CA ARG A 351 -11.24 14.74 16.40
C ARG A 351 -10.61 15.88 15.63
N GLY A 352 -11.23 16.18 14.48
CA GLY A 352 -10.87 17.35 13.69
C GLY A 352 -11.10 18.65 14.48
N GLU A 353 -10.21 19.62 14.29
CA GLU A 353 -10.27 20.91 14.98
C GLU A 353 -10.03 22.04 13.99
N VAL A 354 -10.78 23.12 14.14
CA VAL A 354 -10.58 24.37 13.43
C VAL A 354 -10.30 25.47 14.45
N SER A 355 -9.16 26.13 14.34
CA SER A 355 -8.77 27.22 15.25
C SER A 355 -8.40 28.49 14.48
N GLY A 356 -8.33 29.62 15.17
CA GLY A 356 -8.04 30.92 14.57
C GLY A 356 -9.22 31.56 13.84
N LEU A 357 -10.47 31.16 14.13
CA LEU A 357 -11.67 31.77 13.51
C LEU A 357 -11.85 33.22 13.94
N THR A 358 -12.15 34.07 12.95
CA THR A 358 -12.54 35.47 13.10
C THR A 358 -13.87 35.71 12.37
N LEU A 359 -14.39 36.91 12.47
CA LEU A 359 -15.65 37.28 11.78
C LEU A 359 -15.53 37.29 10.22
N THR A 360 -14.31 37.25 9.68
CA THR A 360 -14.06 37.46 8.25
C THR A 360 -13.33 36.34 7.53
N ASN A 361 -12.70 35.39 8.25
CA ASN A 361 -11.82 34.40 7.66
C ASN A 361 -12.45 33.00 7.43
N ALA A 362 -13.69 32.73 7.85
CA ALA A 362 -14.40 31.48 7.61
C ALA A 362 -14.92 31.37 6.16
N THR A 363 -14.03 31.48 5.19
CA THR A 363 -14.37 31.37 3.77
C THR A 363 -14.01 29.99 3.21
N PRO A 364 -14.66 29.52 2.11
CA PRO A 364 -14.28 28.27 1.46
C PRO A 364 -12.81 28.23 1.03
N GLY A 365 -12.22 29.37 0.65
CA GLY A 365 -10.82 29.48 0.28
C GLY A 365 -9.89 29.29 1.48
N SER A 366 -10.15 30.01 2.59
CA SER A 366 -9.38 29.92 3.81
C SER A 366 -9.45 28.52 4.43
N LEU A 367 -10.66 27.91 4.46
CA LEU A 367 -10.86 26.54 4.91
C LEU A 367 -10.09 25.54 4.04
N GLY A 368 -10.17 25.68 2.70
CA GLY A 368 -9.44 24.82 1.77
C GLY A 368 -7.92 24.93 1.92
N ALA A 369 -7.39 26.14 2.07
CA ALA A 369 -5.96 26.38 2.25
C ALA A 369 -5.45 25.85 3.61
N ALA A 370 -6.20 26.13 4.69
CA ALA A 370 -5.87 25.62 6.04
C ALA A 370 -5.93 24.09 6.08
N LEU A 371 -6.89 23.48 5.40
CA LEU A 371 -7.01 22.02 5.31
C LEU A 371 -5.85 21.40 4.54
N ALA A 372 -5.45 21.99 3.41
CA ALA A 372 -4.28 21.53 2.64
C ALA A 372 -3.00 21.54 3.51
N LEU A 373 -2.76 22.62 4.24
CA LEU A 373 -1.63 22.70 5.18
C LEU A 373 -1.77 21.71 6.33
N GLY A 374 -2.95 21.59 6.92
CA GLY A 374 -3.21 20.69 8.03
C GLY A 374 -2.91 19.24 7.71
N ILE A 375 -3.33 18.75 6.52
CA ILE A 375 -3.02 17.39 6.05
C ILE A 375 -1.51 17.18 5.95
N VAL A 376 -0.79 18.12 5.35
CA VAL A 376 0.67 18.00 5.15
C VAL A 376 1.43 18.13 6.46
N ARG A 377 1.01 19.02 7.36
CA ARG A 377 1.58 19.19 8.71
C ARG A 377 1.40 17.94 9.57
N ASN A 378 0.19 17.37 9.57
CA ASN A 378 -0.09 16.12 10.31
C ASN A 378 0.83 14.96 9.87
N LEU A 379 1.09 14.84 8.56
CA LEU A 379 2.06 13.89 8.02
C LEU A 379 3.48 14.17 8.49
N LYS A 380 3.91 15.43 8.41
CA LYS A 380 5.27 15.87 8.77
C LYS A 380 5.56 15.70 10.27
N GLU A 381 4.58 16.05 11.11
CA GLU A 381 4.66 15.90 12.56
C GLU A 381 4.79 14.45 13.03
N GLY A 382 4.46 13.49 12.20
CA GLY A 382 4.74 12.07 12.47
C GLY A 382 6.23 11.79 12.61
N PHE A 383 7.10 12.57 11.97
CA PHE A 383 8.54 12.34 11.93
C PHE A 383 9.34 13.36 12.75
N PRO A 384 10.33 12.90 13.55
CA PRO A 384 11.33 13.78 14.13
C PRO A 384 12.05 14.56 13.01
N PRO A 385 12.37 15.85 13.21
CA PRO A 385 13.02 16.69 12.20
C PRO A 385 14.35 16.12 11.67
N GLU A 386 15.05 15.35 12.48
CA GLU A 386 16.33 14.71 12.15
C GLU A 386 16.18 13.71 11.00
N LEU A 387 15.09 12.95 10.98
CA LEU A 387 14.81 11.95 9.95
C LEU A 387 14.42 12.57 8.59
N LEU A 388 13.99 13.82 8.62
CA LEU A 388 13.64 14.58 7.40
C LEU A 388 14.87 15.30 6.79
N LYS A 389 15.98 15.44 7.54
CA LYS A 389 17.21 16.08 7.04
C LYS A 389 17.86 15.25 5.94
N GLY A 390 18.54 15.94 5.02
CA GLY A 390 19.28 15.31 3.94
C GLY A 390 18.43 14.80 2.77
N ARG A 391 17.09 14.92 2.86
CA ARG A 391 16.21 14.57 1.74
C ARG A 391 16.27 15.67 0.68
N ARG A 392 16.17 15.27 -0.60
CA ARG A 392 16.35 16.17 -1.75
C ARG A 392 15.06 16.49 -2.48
N GLU A 393 14.06 15.61 -2.38
CA GLU A 393 12.76 15.79 -3.03
C GLU A 393 11.63 15.09 -2.29
N VAL A 394 10.40 15.46 -2.60
CA VAL A 394 9.18 14.72 -2.25
C VAL A 394 8.65 14.05 -3.53
N SER A 395 8.57 12.72 -3.51
CA SER A 395 7.87 11.94 -4.54
C SER A 395 6.42 11.81 -4.14
N GLY A 396 5.52 12.44 -4.89
CA GLY A 396 4.09 12.51 -4.58
C GLY A 396 3.26 11.56 -5.43
N THR A 397 2.44 10.72 -4.80
CA THR A 397 1.51 9.79 -5.47
C THR A 397 0.09 9.95 -4.95
N GLY A 398 -0.86 9.28 -5.61
CA GLY A 398 -2.26 9.33 -5.27
C GLY A 398 -3.03 10.50 -5.90
N ASN A 399 -4.34 10.31 -6.03
CA ASN A 399 -5.20 11.24 -6.78
C ASN A 399 -5.26 12.64 -6.17
N ALA A 400 -5.25 12.78 -4.84
CA ALA A 400 -5.32 14.09 -4.21
C ALA A 400 -4.06 14.92 -4.52
N VAL A 401 -2.86 14.33 -4.51
CA VAL A 401 -1.62 15.03 -4.89
C VAL A 401 -1.64 15.41 -6.37
N ARG A 402 -2.13 14.52 -7.24
CA ARG A 402 -2.14 14.76 -8.69
C ARG A 402 -3.14 15.86 -9.09
N LEU A 403 -4.32 15.87 -8.47
CA LEU A 403 -5.44 16.72 -8.87
C LEU A 403 -5.46 18.08 -8.15
N LEU A 404 -5.13 18.13 -6.86
CA LEU A 404 -5.25 19.32 -6.04
C LEU A 404 -3.94 20.12 -6.00
N LYS A 405 -3.92 21.27 -6.66
CA LYS A 405 -2.76 22.17 -6.71
C LYS A 405 -2.48 22.84 -5.37
N SER A 406 -3.50 23.06 -4.54
CA SER A 406 -3.36 23.53 -3.16
C SER A 406 -2.57 22.56 -2.29
N ILE A 407 -2.80 21.27 -2.43
CA ILE A 407 -1.99 20.21 -1.77
C ILE A 407 -0.54 20.25 -2.27
N GLN A 408 -0.33 20.34 -3.58
CA GLN A 408 1.03 20.45 -4.12
C GLN A 408 1.76 21.70 -3.58
N HIS A 409 1.04 22.83 -3.44
CA HIS A 409 1.59 24.04 -2.84
C HIS A 409 1.95 23.81 -1.36
N ALA A 410 1.05 23.22 -0.58
CA ALA A 410 1.29 22.92 0.84
C ALA A 410 2.51 21.99 1.02
N ILE A 411 2.65 20.96 0.19
CA ILE A 411 3.80 20.04 0.22
C ILE A 411 5.11 20.80 0.00
N ARG A 412 5.21 21.58 -1.08
CA ARG A 412 6.45 22.37 -1.38
C ARG A 412 6.78 23.36 -0.27
N ARG A 413 5.75 23.97 0.32
CA ARG A 413 5.90 24.94 1.41
C ARG A 413 6.40 24.29 2.70
N GLU A 414 5.74 23.22 3.14
CA GLU A 414 6.03 22.60 4.44
C GLU A 414 7.36 21.82 4.43
N PHE A 415 7.68 21.11 3.35
CA PHE A 415 8.93 20.38 3.25
C PHE A 415 10.08 21.22 2.71
N ARG A 416 9.82 22.32 2.00
CA ARG A 416 10.81 23.16 1.32
C ARG A 416 11.67 22.37 0.33
N LEU A 417 11.08 21.38 -0.30
CA LEU A 417 11.68 20.47 -1.26
C LEU A 417 10.90 20.52 -2.59
N PRO A 418 11.55 20.23 -3.73
CA PRO A 418 10.83 20.01 -4.97
C PRO A 418 9.87 18.82 -4.83
N LEU A 419 8.71 18.94 -5.48
CA LEU A 419 7.72 17.86 -5.57
C LEU A 419 7.75 17.28 -6.97
N THR A 420 8.03 15.99 -7.07
CA THR A 420 7.95 15.19 -8.30
C THR A 420 6.72 14.30 -8.27
N LEU A 421 6.08 14.13 -9.42
CA LEU A 421 4.95 13.25 -9.60
C LEU A 421 5.36 12.18 -10.62
N PRO A 422 5.33 10.89 -10.28
CA PRO A 422 5.62 9.82 -11.24
C PRO A 422 4.72 9.92 -12.47
N GLU A 423 5.26 9.64 -13.65
CA GLU A 423 4.50 9.70 -14.91
C GLU A 423 3.47 8.58 -14.98
N THR A 424 3.83 7.37 -14.54
CA THR A 424 2.94 6.23 -14.51
C THR A 424 2.06 6.23 -13.25
N ARG A 425 0.85 5.65 -13.37
CA ARG A 425 -0.10 5.50 -12.26
C ARG A 425 -0.04 4.13 -11.60
N GLU A 426 0.74 3.20 -12.14
CA GLU A 426 0.86 1.83 -11.67
C GLU A 426 2.23 1.63 -11.00
N GLU A 427 2.50 2.48 -9.99
CA GLU A 427 3.80 2.59 -9.34
C GLU A 427 4.26 1.25 -8.74
N ALA A 428 3.35 0.48 -8.14
CA ALA A 428 3.68 -0.82 -7.55
C ALA A 428 4.14 -1.83 -8.62
N ALA A 429 3.45 -1.90 -9.75
CA ALA A 429 3.85 -2.76 -10.87
C ALA A 429 5.21 -2.34 -11.46
N VAL A 430 5.47 -1.02 -11.59
CA VAL A 430 6.79 -0.51 -12.00
C VAL A 430 7.87 -0.93 -11.03
N GLY A 431 7.63 -0.81 -9.72
CA GLY A 431 8.58 -1.22 -8.68
C GLY A 431 8.89 -2.70 -8.71
N ALA A 432 7.89 -3.55 -8.95
CA ALA A 432 8.07 -4.99 -9.12
C ALA A 432 8.92 -5.31 -10.38
N ALA A 433 8.67 -4.61 -11.50
CA ALA A 433 9.47 -4.75 -12.72
C ALA A 433 10.92 -4.30 -12.53
N LEU A 434 11.15 -3.18 -11.81
CA LEU A 434 12.48 -2.70 -11.46
C LEU A 434 13.25 -3.70 -10.58
N LEU A 435 12.56 -4.32 -9.62
CA LEU A 435 13.15 -5.34 -8.77
C LEU A 435 13.59 -6.56 -9.60
N ALA A 436 12.75 -7.00 -10.55
CA ALA A 436 13.07 -8.05 -11.50
C ALA A 436 14.25 -7.67 -12.41
N LEU A 437 14.34 -6.40 -12.84
CA LEU A 437 15.45 -5.91 -13.64
C LEU A 437 16.77 -5.94 -12.86
N ARG A 438 16.77 -5.53 -11.60
CA ARG A 438 17.95 -5.61 -10.71
C ARG A 438 18.43 -7.04 -10.53
N HIS A 439 17.51 -7.99 -10.41
CA HIS A 439 17.87 -9.42 -10.36
C HIS A 439 18.63 -9.85 -11.62
N CYS A 440 18.21 -9.42 -12.79
CA CYS A 440 18.90 -9.72 -14.05
C CYS A 440 20.29 -9.10 -14.16
N VAL A 441 20.56 -7.97 -13.49
CA VAL A 441 21.86 -7.28 -13.53
C VAL A 441 22.81 -7.85 -12.48
N ALA A 442 22.32 -8.25 -11.31
CA ALA A 442 23.13 -8.81 -10.22
C ALA A 442 23.69 -10.22 -10.52
N GLN A 443 23.23 -10.88 -11.58
CA GLN A 443 23.72 -12.22 -12.00
C GLN A 443 24.93 -12.13 -12.95
N PHE A 444 25.47 -10.97 -13.20
CA PHE A 444 26.71 -10.72 -13.96
C PHE A 444 27.74 -10.01 -13.09
#